data_d6be24d7d432d2375752287b88ac1a34
#
_entry.id   d6be24d7d432d2375752287b88ac1a34
#
_cell.length_a   1.000
_cell.length_b   1.000
_cell.length_c   1.000
_cell.angle_alpha   90.00
_cell.angle_beta   90.00
_cell.angle_gamma   90.00
#
_symmetry.space_group_name_H-M   'P 1'
#
loop_
_entity.id
_entity.type
_entity.pdbx_description
1 polymer ?
#
loop_
_entity_poly.entity_id
_entity_poly.type
_entity_poly.pdbx_seq_one_letter_code
_entity_poly.pdbx_strand_id
1 'polypeptide(L)'
;MLVDSNLHREHILPSEKAFAYKLKMEAMSHQGTSCQVGTKSRTDEMIGESTQESARQVQRYIRLTYLIPELLQLVDDGKIALTPAVELSYLPEKAQTCLLEEMRRNDCTPSLSQAIRMKKLYQTGNLSPEEIASIIQEEKANQQEKVSFKTGDLRKFFPKSYSAAQMQETILKLLSEYQRKRKRAAER
;
A
#
# COMPACT_ATOMS: atom_id res chain seq x y z
N MET A 1 -14.40 -29.32 0.03
CA MET A 1 -15.83 -29.03 0.12
C MET A 1 -16.20 -27.94 1.13
N LEU A 2 -15.80 -27.99 2.41
CA LEU A 2 -16.12 -26.89 3.37
C LEU A 2 -15.40 -25.56 3.05
N VAL A 3 -14.18 -25.61 2.56
CA VAL A 3 -13.39 -24.41 2.20
C VAL A 3 -13.96 -23.70 0.97
N ASP A 4 -14.43 -24.45 -0.03
CA ASP A 4 -15.00 -23.88 -1.25
C ASP A 4 -16.34 -23.18 -0.98
N SER A 5 -17.16 -23.70 -0.07
CA SER A 5 -18.42 -23.07 0.33
C SER A 5 -18.23 -21.70 1.00
N ASN A 6 -17.13 -21.51 1.73
CA ASN A 6 -16.82 -20.24 2.37
C ASN A 6 -16.27 -19.18 1.39
N LEU A 7 -15.64 -19.59 0.30
CA LEU A 7 -15.09 -18.68 -0.71
C LEU A 7 -16.16 -18.06 -1.65
N HIS A 8 -17.39 -18.53 -1.62
CA HIS A 8 -18.50 -18.01 -2.44
C HIS A 8 -19.45 -17.04 -1.69
N ARG A 9 -19.10 -16.63 -0.46
CA ARG A 9 -19.86 -15.59 0.25
C ARG A 9 -19.60 -14.21 -0.32
N GLU A 10 -20.63 -13.36 -0.41
CA GLU A 10 -20.53 -12.00 -0.96
C GLU A 10 -19.59 -11.06 -0.18
N HIS A 11 -19.31 -11.34 1.11
CA HIS A 11 -18.42 -10.55 1.96
C HIS A 11 -17.46 -11.45 2.75
N ILE A 12 -16.36 -11.87 2.10
CA ILE A 12 -15.31 -12.65 2.75
C ILE A 12 -14.20 -11.67 3.18
N LEU A 13 -13.79 -11.77 4.45
CA LEU A 13 -12.68 -10.98 4.96
C LEU A 13 -11.34 -11.35 4.26
N PRO A 14 -10.43 -10.38 4.09
CA PRO A 14 -9.09 -10.65 3.55
C PRO A 14 -8.34 -11.78 4.28
N SER A 15 -8.46 -11.84 5.61
CA SER A 15 -7.87 -12.91 6.42
C SER A 15 -8.49 -14.27 6.12
N GLU A 16 -9.80 -14.37 6.00
CA GLU A 16 -10.50 -15.62 5.67
C GLU A 16 -10.06 -16.15 4.31
N LYS A 17 -9.97 -15.28 3.29
CA LYS A 17 -9.44 -15.64 1.98
C LYS A 17 -7.98 -16.11 2.07
N ALA A 18 -7.16 -15.42 2.85
CA ALA A 18 -5.74 -15.75 3.03
C ALA A 18 -5.56 -17.17 3.58
N PHE A 19 -6.25 -17.51 4.65
CA PHE A 19 -6.17 -18.84 5.26
C PHE A 19 -6.84 -19.92 4.39
N ALA A 20 -7.97 -19.63 3.74
CA ALA A 20 -8.62 -20.57 2.83
C ALA A 20 -7.72 -20.94 1.65
N TYR A 21 -7.07 -19.95 1.01
CA TYR A 21 -6.15 -20.20 -0.08
C TYR A 21 -4.89 -20.95 0.37
N LYS A 22 -4.34 -20.61 1.53
CA LYS A 22 -3.21 -21.34 2.11
C LYS A 22 -3.55 -22.81 2.33
N LEU A 23 -4.68 -23.10 2.97
CA LEU A 23 -5.16 -24.45 3.25
C LEU A 23 -5.40 -25.25 1.95
N LYS A 24 -6.02 -24.61 0.95
CA LYS A 24 -6.26 -25.22 -0.35
C LYS A 24 -4.94 -25.51 -1.08
N MET A 25 -3.96 -24.61 -1.03
CA MET A 25 -2.64 -24.80 -1.61
C MET A 25 -1.89 -25.97 -0.93
N GLU A 26 -1.92 -26.04 0.40
CA GLU A 26 -1.31 -27.12 1.17
C GLU A 26 -1.96 -28.48 0.83
N ALA A 27 -3.29 -28.54 0.82
CA ALA A 27 -4.02 -29.76 0.47
C ALA A 27 -3.70 -30.27 -0.95
N MET A 28 -3.62 -29.36 -1.92
CA MET A 28 -3.30 -29.71 -3.31
C MET A 28 -1.82 -30.09 -3.50
N SER A 29 -0.90 -29.48 -2.76
CA SER A 29 0.53 -29.83 -2.83
C SER A 29 0.81 -31.23 -2.29
N HIS A 30 0.05 -31.68 -1.31
CA HIS A 30 0.16 -33.07 -0.78
C HIS A 30 -0.46 -34.12 -1.70
N GLN A 31 -1.37 -33.76 -2.61
CA GLN A 31 -1.96 -34.67 -3.59
C GLN A 31 -1.10 -34.85 -4.86
N GLY A 32 -0.05 -34.07 -5.03
CA GLY A 32 0.76 -33.97 -6.25
C GLY A 32 1.70 -35.12 -6.54
N THR A 33 1.67 -36.22 -5.77
CA THR A 33 2.49 -37.43 -6.05
C THR A 33 1.83 -38.43 -7.01
N SER A 34 0.63 -38.17 -7.52
CA SER A 34 -0.11 -39.10 -8.39
C SER A 34 -0.80 -38.43 -9.58
N CYS A 35 -0.21 -37.45 -10.24
CA CYS A 35 -0.76 -36.95 -11.51
C CYS A 35 0.09 -37.38 -12.70
N GLN A 36 -0.60 -38.10 -13.61
CA GLN A 36 -0.13 -38.49 -14.94
C GLN A 36 0.34 -37.24 -15.74
N VAL A 37 1.35 -37.49 -16.55
CA VAL A 37 1.96 -36.61 -17.54
C VAL A 37 0.90 -35.89 -18.39
N GLY A 38 0.76 -34.59 -18.22
CA GLY A 38 -0.05 -33.73 -19.10
C GLY A 38 -0.58 -32.46 -18.46
N THR A 39 0.12 -31.35 -18.66
CA THR A 39 -0.15 -29.99 -18.20
C THR A 39 0.20 -29.73 -16.73
N LYS A 40 1.40 -29.17 -16.52
CA LYS A 40 1.82 -28.59 -15.25
C LYS A 40 1.11 -27.23 -15.04
N SER A 41 -0.19 -27.25 -14.77
CA SER A 41 -0.85 -26.06 -14.24
C SER A 41 -0.37 -25.88 -12.80
N ARG A 42 0.11 -24.68 -12.45
CA ARG A 42 0.57 -24.39 -11.09
C ARG A 42 -0.63 -24.41 -10.14
N THR A 43 -0.43 -24.86 -8.92
CA THR A 43 -1.51 -24.98 -7.92
C THR A 43 -2.20 -23.64 -7.66
N ASP A 44 -1.46 -22.52 -7.69
CA ASP A 44 -2.01 -21.18 -7.56
C ASP A 44 -2.89 -20.76 -8.77
N GLU A 45 -2.57 -21.22 -9.98
CA GLU A 45 -3.39 -21.03 -11.18
C GLU A 45 -4.72 -21.81 -11.06
N MET A 46 -4.66 -23.06 -10.64
CA MET A 46 -5.86 -23.89 -10.42
C MET A 46 -6.79 -23.31 -9.33
N ILE A 47 -6.22 -22.77 -8.25
CA ILE A 47 -6.99 -22.09 -7.22
C ILE A 47 -7.63 -20.81 -7.80
N GLY A 48 -6.86 -20.02 -8.55
CA GLY A 48 -7.34 -18.81 -9.18
C GLY A 48 -8.50 -19.05 -10.14
N GLU A 49 -8.39 -20.06 -11.01
CA GLU A 49 -9.48 -20.46 -11.93
C GLU A 49 -10.76 -20.82 -11.18
N SER A 50 -10.65 -21.57 -10.07
CA SER A 50 -11.82 -21.96 -9.26
C SER A 50 -12.47 -20.80 -8.50
N THR A 51 -11.77 -19.68 -8.29
CA THR A 51 -12.22 -18.51 -7.52
C THR A 51 -12.37 -17.24 -8.38
N GLN A 52 -12.14 -17.33 -9.68
CA GLN A 52 -12.14 -16.21 -10.61
C GLN A 52 -11.10 -15.12 -10.26
N GLU A 53 -10.02 -15.50 -9.60
CA GLU A 53 -8.91 -14.62 -9.25
C GLU A 53 -7.63 -15.02 -10.02
N SER A 54 -6.70 -14.07 -10.21
CA SER A 54 -5.42 -14.40 -10.80
C SER A 54 -4.54 -15.16 -9.80
N ALA A 55 -3.65 -16.05 -10.29
CA ALA A 55 -2.66 -16.73 -9.47
C ALA A 55 -1.85 -15.76 -8.60
N ARG A 56 -1.51 -14.59 -9.17
CA ARG A 56 -0.81 -13.52 -8.44
C ARG A 56 -1.65 -12.98 -7.27
N GLN A 57 -2.96 -12.85 -7.44
CA GLN A 57 -3.85 -12.40 -6.37
C GLN A 57 -3.98 -13.46 -5.26
N VAL A 58 -4.08 -14.73 -5.63
CA VAL A 58 -4.05 -15.86 -4.67
C VAL A 58 -2.78 -15.81 -3.81
N GLN A 59 -1.61 -15.66 -4.44
CA GLN A 59 -0.33 -15.54 -3.72
C GLN A 59 -0.28 -14.33 -2.79
N ARG A 60 -0.86 -13.19 -3.18
CA ARG A 60 -0.94 -11.99 -2.33
C ARG A 60 -1.80 -12.22 -1.10
N TYR A 61 -2.94 -12.90 -1.24
CA TYR A 61 -3.76 -13.26 -0.08
C TYR A 61 -3.02 -14.23 0.84
N ILE A 62 -2.43 -15.31 0.30
CA ILE A 62 -1.64 -16.25 1.11
C ILE A 62 -0.55 -15.53 1.88
N ARG A 63 0.06 -14.51 1.27
CA ARG A 63 1.11 -13.74 1.94
C ARG A 63 0.64 -13.02 3.21
N LEU A 64 -0.64 -12.65 3.32
CA LEU A 64 -1.20 -12.03 4.53
C LEU A 64 -1.12 -12.93 5.77
N THR A 65 -1.07 -14.26 5.59
CA THR A 65 -0.97 -15.20 6.72
C THR A 65 0.35 -15.09 7.50
N TYR A 66 1.31 -14.29 7.02
CA TYR A 66 2.58 -13.98 7.71
C TYR A 66 2.54 -12.68 8.50
N LEU A 67 1.39 -12.00 8.52
CA LEU A 67 1.18 -10.86 9.41
C LEU A 67 0.88 -11.34 10.83
N ILE A 68 1.29 -10.54 11.82
CA ILE A 68 0.81 -10.75 13.20
C ILE A 68 -0.71 -10.52 13.25
N PRO A 69 -1.44 -11.20 14.17
CA PRO A 69 -2.90 -11.15 14.22
C PRO A 69 -3.48 -9.73 14.24
N GLU A 70 -2.85 -8.83 14.99
CA GLU A 70 -3.31 -7.46 15.14
C GLU A 70 -3.20 -6.64 13.84
N LEU A 71 -2.13 -6.82 13.07
CA LEU A 71 -2.00 -6.18 11.75
C LEU A 71 -2.99 -6.78 10.74
N LEU A 72 -3.20 -8.09 10.80
CA LEU A 72 -4.18 -8.77 9.95
C LEU A 72 -5.61 -8.27 10.25
N GLN A 73 -5.95 -8.05 11.54
CA GLN A 73 -7.23 -7.45 11.92
C GLN A 73 -7.40 -6.04 11.35
N LEU A 74 -6.33 -5.22 11.31
CA LEU A 74 -6.39 -3.89 10.69
C LEU A 74 -6.62 -3.95 9.18
N VAL A 75 -6.22 -5.04 8.53
CA VAL A 75 -6.56 -5.28 7.11
C VAL A 75 -8.02 -5.64 6.96
N ASP A 76 -8.56 -6.49 7.82
CA ASP A 76 -9.98 -6.86 7.83
C ASP A 76 -10.89 -5.67 8.15
N ASP A 77 -10.45 -4.78 9.04
CA ASP A 77 -11.12 -3.51 9.36
C ASP A 77 -11.03 -2.47 8.22
N GLY A 78 -10.29 -2.75 7.15
CA GLY A 78 -10.06 -1.83 6.04
C GLY A 78 -9.13 -0.65 6.35
N LYS A 79 -8.49 -0.63 7.54
CA LYS A 79 -7.55 0.43 7.96
C LYS A 79 -6.22 0.34 7.21
N ILE A 80 -5.78 -0.87 6.87
CA ILE A 80 -4.63 -1.13 6.02
C ILE A 80 -5.11 -1.77 4.72
N ALA A 81 -4.80 -1.17 3.59
CA ALA A 81 -5.14 -1.75 2.29
C ALA A 81 -4.32 -3.03 2.00
N LEU A 82 -4.86 -3.93 1.18
CA LEU A 82 -4.23 -5.21 0.84
C LEU A 82 -2.78 -5.04 0.33
N THR A 83 -2.52 -4.06 -0.51
CA THR A 83 -1.20 -3.90 -1.14
C THR A 83 -0.09 -3.54 -0.13
N PRO A 84 -0.20 -2.50 0.71
CA PRO A 84 0.76 -2.28 1.78
C PRO A 84 0.84 -3.45 2.77
N ALA A 85 -0.26 -4.11 3.11
CA ALA A 85 -0.28 -5.27 3.99
C ALA A 85 0.61 -6.42 3.47
N VAL A 86 0.53 -6.71 2.17
CA VAL A 86 1.41 -7.70 1.52
C VAL A 86 2.89 -7.32 1.65
N GLU A 87 3.24 -6.04 1.48
CA GLU A 87 4.63 -5.58 1.64
C GLU A 87 5.10 -5.71 3.10
N LEU A 88 4.23 -5.38 4.07
CA LEU A 88 4.52 -5.52 5.51
C LEU A 88 4.69 -6.98 5.95
N SER A 89 4.02 -7.92 5.31
CA SER A 89 4.14 -9.34 5.62
C SER A 89 5.53 -9.95 5.35
N TYR A 90 6.42 -9.20 4.67
CA TYR A 90 7.82 -9.59 4.51
C TYR A 90 8.70 -9.20 5.70
N LEU A 91 8.20 -8.40 6.63
CA LEU A 91 8.91 -8.02 7.84
C LEU A 91 8.87 -9.16 8.87
N PRO A 92 9.91 -9.33 9.68
CA PRO A 92 9.89 -10.28 10.79
C PRO A 92 8.89 -9.82 11.86
N GLU A 93 8.39 -10.75 12.66
CA GLU A 93 7.39 -10.52 13.70
C GLU A 93 7.77 -9.36 14.64
N LYS A 94 9.03 -9.30 15.07
CA LYS A 94 9.55 -8.20 15.92
C LYS A 94 9.39 -6.82 15.27
N ALA A 95 9.67 -6.71 13.97
CA ALA A 95 9.51 -5.45 13.24
C ALA A 95 8.04 -5.10 13.04
N GLN A 96 7.18 -6.10 12.81
CA GLN A 96 5.75 -5.91 12.72
C GLN A 96 5.16 -5.42 14.06
N THR A 97 5.62 -5.96 15.18
CA THR A 97 5.22 -5.52 16.54
C THR A 97 5.63 -4.08 16.79
N CYS A 98 6.89 -3.74 16.50
CA CYS A 98 7.38 -2.36 16.61
C CYS A 98 6.58 -1.40 15.73
N LEU A 99 6.29 -1.77 14.48
CA LEU A 99 5.45 -1.02 13.58
C LEU A 99 4.05 -0.77 14.17
N LEU A 100 3.42 -1.80 14.73
CA LEU A 100 2.10 -1.69 15.35
C LEU A 100 2.10 -0.71 16.53
N GLU A 101 3.14 -0.72 17.35
CA GLU A 101 3.31 0.23 18.46
C GLU A 101 3.43 1.67 17.94
N GLU A 102 4.24 1.91 16.92
CA GLU A 102 4.39 3.23 16.31
C GLU A 102 3.10 3.72 15.63
N MET A 103 2.36 2.82 14.99
CA MET A 103 1.05 3.13 14.41
C MET A 103 0.04 3.56 15.49
N ARG A 104 0.01 2.87 16.64
CA ARG A 104 -0.86 3.24 17.78
C ARG A 104 -0.45 4.57 18.42
N ARG A 105 0.86 4.83 18.54
CA ARG A 105 1.38 6.07 19.12
C ARG A 105 1.07 7.29 18.27
N ASN A 106 1.14 7.16 16.95
CA ASN A 106 0.96 8.27 16.01
C ASN A 106 -0.44 8.31 15.38
N ASP A 107 -1.35 7.41 15.76
CA ASP A 107 -2.69 7.23 15.18
C ASP A 107 -2.68 7.23 13.64
N CYS A 108 -1.76 6.49 13.06
CA CYS A 108 -1.59 6.44 11.60
C CYS A 108 -1.32 5.03 11.09
N THR A 109 -1.63 4.80 9.82
CA THR A 109 -1.35 3.54 9.13
C THR A 109 -0.31 3.78 8.02
N PRO A 110 0.58 2.82 7.72
CA PRO A 110 1.61 3.01 6.70
C PRO A 110 1.01 3.12 5.30
N SER A 111 1.55 4.02 4.50
CA SER A 111 1.29 4.08 3.06
C SER A 111 2.04 2.96 2.32
N LEU A 112 1.67 2.71 1.06
CA LEU A 112 2.38 1.73 0.23
C LEU A 112 3.87 2.06 0.07
N SER A 113 4.22 3.33 -0.12
CA SER A 113 5.61 3.77 -0.25
C SER A 113 6.42 3.52 1.03
N GLN A 114 5.83 3.77 2.20
CA GLN A 114 6.43 3.49 3.50
C GLN A 114 6.62 1.97 3.71
N ALA A 115 5.61 1.16 3.38
CA ALA A 115 5.69 -0.30 3.47
C ALA A 115 6.79 -0.89 2.58
N ILE A 116 6.89 -0.44 1.32
CA ILE A 116 7.96 -0.85 0.40
C ILE A 116 9.34 -0.44 0.93
N ARG A 117 9.47 0.77 1.48
CA ARG A 117 10.73 1.25 2.05
C ARG A 117 11.16 0.43 3.24
N MET A 118 10.25 0.12 4.19
CA MET A 118 10.52 -0.75 5.34
C MET A 118 10.97 -2.14 4.89
N LYS A 119 10.27 -2.75 3.94
CA LYS A 119 10.67 -4.03 3.36
C LYS A 119 12.08 -3.97 2.75
N LYS A 120 12.40 -2.94 1.99
CA LYS A 120 13.73 -2.76 1.38
C LYS A 120 14.82 -2.62 2.43
N LEU A 121 14.59 -1.81 3.48
CA LEU A 121 15.52 -1.66 4.59
C LEU A 121 15.73 -2.98 5.33
N TYR A 122 14.68 -3.76 5.54
CA TYR A 122 14.79 -5.09 6.11
C TYR A 122 15.65 -6.02 5.25
N GLN A 123 15.42 -6.05 3.94
CA GLN A 123 16.20 -6.88 3.01
C GLN A 123 17.69 -6.51 2.95
N THR A 124 18.02 -5.25 3.22
CA THR A 124 19.41 -4.75 3.29
C THR A 124 20.02 -4.85 4.70
N GLY A 125 19.28 -5.35 5.68
CA GLY A 125 19.74 -5.48 7.07
C GLY A 125 19.79 -4.15 7.86
N ASN A 126 19.19 -3.08 7.33
CA ASN A 126 19.25 -1.72 7.89
C ASN A 126 17.94 -1.27 8.56
N LEU A 127 16.99 -2.17 8.77
CA LEU A 127 15.73 -1.82 9.43
C LEU A 127 15.90 -1.86 10.94
N SER A 128 15.96 -0.70 11.58
CA SER A 128 15.93 -0.54 13.03
C SER A 128 14.57 -0.04 13.53
N PRO A 129 14.27 -0.15 14.84
CA PRO A 129 13.06 0.46 15.41
C PRO A 129 12.97 1.97 15.18
N GLU A 130 14.11 2.67 15.25
CA GLU A 130 14.21 4.12 14.99
C GLU A 130 13.86 4.46 13.55
N GLU A 131 14.31 3.63 12.60
CA GLU A 131 13.94 3.78 11.19
C GLU A 131 12.43 3.57 10.95
N ILE A 132 11.82 2.58 11.63
CA ILE A 132 10.37 2.36 11.55
C ILE A 132 9.62 3.59 12.08
N ALA A 133 10.03 4.12 13.25
CA ALA A 133 9.44 5.31 13.84
C ALA A 133 9.57 6.53 12.91
N SER A 134 10.76 6.77 12.35
CA SER A 134 11.02 7.85 11.41
C SER A 134 10.12 7.76 10.17
N ILE A 135 10.02 6.58 9.57
CA ILE A 135 9.18 6.35 8.37
C ILE A 135 7.70 6.60 8.66
N ILE A 136 7.20 6.17 9.84
CA ILE A 136 5.79 6.35 10.21
C ILE A 136 5.46 7.81 10.50
N GLN A 137 6.40 8.57 11.06
CA GLN A 137 6.24 10.00 11.37
C GLN A 137 6.35 10.89 10.12
N GLU A 138 6.88 10.39 9.00
CA GLU A 138 6.92 11.18 7.75
C GLU A 138 5.50 11.50 7.27
N GLU A 139 5.29 12.78 6.91
CA GLU A 139 4.02 13.19 6.28
C GLU A 139 3.77 12.39 5.01
N LYS A 140 2.61 11.76 4.94
CA LYS A 140 2.21 11.03 3.72
C LYS A 140 2.08 12.01 2.56
N ALA A 141 2.64 11.65 1.41
CA ALA A 141 2.59 12.48 0.21
C ALA A 141 1.14 12.91 -0.19
N ASN A 142 0.12 12.16 0.24
CA ASN A 142 -1.29 12.46 0.00
C ASN A 142 -1.90 13.42 1.06
N GLN A 143 -1.22 13.65 2.18
CA GLN A 143 -1.66 14.59 3.23
C GLN A 143 -1.09 15.99 3.02
N GLN A 144 -0.09 16.16 2.16
CA GLN A 144 0.38 17.48 1.78
C GLN A 144 -0.69 18.17 0.94
N GLU A 145 -1.14 19.32 1.40
CA GLU A 145 -2.03 20.19 0.62
C GLU A 145 -1.36 20.54 -0.71
N LYS A 146 -1.93 20.05 -1.82
CA LYS A 146 -1.44 20.33 -3.17
C LYS A 146 -2.47 21.17 -3.90
N VAL A 147 -2.10 22.40 -4.21
CA VAL A 147 -2.87 23.21 -5.14
C VAL A 147 -2.38 22.92 -6.54
N SER A 148 -3.24 22.33 -7.37
CA SER A 148 -2.92 22.02 -8.76
C SER A 148 -3.81 22.83 -9.70
N PHE A 149 -3.21 23.41 -10.72
CA PHE A 149 -3.94 24.11 -11.79
C PHE A 149 -3.84 23.32 -13.09
N LYS A 150 -4.94 23.28 -13.84
CA LYS A 150 -4.89 22.70 -15.19
C LYS A 150 -3.98 23.59 -16.04
N THR A 151 -3.02 22.99 -16.73
CA THR A 151 -2.07 23.72 -17.61
C THR A 151 -2.80 24.60 -18.65
N GLY A 152 -3.96 24.14 -19.16
CA GLY A 152 -4.78 24.91 -20.09
C GLY A 152 -5.32 26.24 -19.52
N ASP A 153 -5.63 26.26 -18.22
CA ASP A 153 -6.13 27.48 -17.57
C ASP A 153 -4.99 28.49 -17.34
N LEU A 154 -3.81 27.99 -16.98
CA LEU A 154 -2.63 28.85 -16.82
C LEU A 154 -2.11 29.37 -18.18
N ARG A 155 -2.20 28.59 -19.24
CA ARG A 155 -1.75 29.00 -20.60
C ARG A 155 -2.40 30.26 -21.13
N LYS A 156 -3.58 30.62 -20.63
CA LYS A 156 -4.27 31.88 -21.00
C LYS A 156 -3.50 33.14 -20.53
N PHE A 157 -2.68 33.00 -19.50
CA PHE A 157 -1.95 34.10 -18.87
C PHE A 157 -0.46 34.14 -19.20
N PHE A 158 0.06 33.12 -19.91
CA PHE A 158 1.48 32.96 -20.20
C PHE A 158 1.76 32.79 -21.69
N PRO A 159 2.90 33.29 -22.19
CA PRO A 159 3.34 33.05 -23.56
C PRO A 159 3.49 31.55 -23.84
N LYS A 160 3.28 31.16 -25.09
CA LYS A 160 3.40 29.75 -25.53
C LYS A 160 4.79 29.15 -25.32
N SER A 161 5.81 29.98 -25.26
CA SER A 161 7.21 29.62 -25.04
C SER A 161 7.56 29.27 -23.59
N TYR A 162 6.70 29.62 -22.62
CA TYR A 162 6.97 29.37 -21.22
C TYR A 162 6.86 27.88 -20.87
N SER A 163 7.89 27.35 -20.21
CA SER A 163 7.85 26.02 -19.60
C SER A 163 7.00 26.01 -18.31
N ALA A 164 6.59 24.82 -17.85
CA ALA A 164 5.85 24.70 -16.58
C ALA A 164 6.63 25.28 -15.39
N ALA A 165 7.93 25.10 -15.33
CA ALA A 165 8.79 25.65 -14.30
C ALA A 165 8.82 27.20 -14.32
N GLN A 166 8.92 27.81 -15.49
CA GLN A 166 8.88 29.27 -15.64
C GLN A 166 7.53 29.86 -15.25
N MET A 167 6.41 29.17 -15.57
CA MET A 167 5.09 29.58 -15.13
C MET A 167 4.98 29.54 -13.59
N GLN A 168 5.47 28.47 -12.96
CA GLN A 168 5.47 28.32 -11.51
C GLN A 168 6.29 29.40 -10.81
N GLU A 169 7.51 29.68 -11.28
CA GLU A 169 8.38 30.72 -10.74
C GLU A 169 7.71 32.11 -10.83
N THR A 170 7.11 32.41 -11.97
CA THR A 170 6.41 33.68 -12.18
C THR A 170 5.21 33.84 -11.23
N ILE A 171 4.42 32.75 -11.04
CA ILE A 171 3.30 32.74 -10.09
C ILE A 171 3.79 33.04 -8.68
N LEU A 172 4.84 32.35 -8.22
CA LEU A 172 5.40 32.56 -6.89
C LEU A 172 5.89 34.00 -6.69
N LYS A 173 6.53 34.59 -7.71
CA LYS A 173 6.98 35.99 -7.68
C LYS A 173 5.80 36.95 -7.55
N LEU A 174 4.77 36.80 -8.36
CA LEU A 174 3.56 37.63 -8.31
C LEU A 174 2.84 37.52 -6.95
N LEU A 175 2.73 36.31 -6.38
CA LEU A 175 2.16 36.09 -5.07
C LEU A 175 2.96 36.75 -3.96
N SER A 176 4.29 36.74 -4.04
CA SER A 176 5.16 37.43 -3.08
C SER A 176 5.00 38.96 -3.12
N GLU A 177 4.88 39.53 -4.32
CA GLU A 177 4.60 40.95 -4.52
C GLU A 177 3.20 41.34 -4.00
N TYR A 178 2.20 40.49 -4.26
CA TYR A 178 0.84 40.70 -3.74
C TYR A 178 0.83 40.71 -2.21
N GLN A 179 1.53 39.75 -1.58
CA GLN A 179 1.64 39.68 -0.12
C GLN A 179 2.30 40.95 0.46
N ARG A 180 3.37 41.46 -0.17
CA ARG A 180 4.03 42.71 0.24
C ARG A 180 3.09 43.91 0.14
N LYS A 181 2.32 44.03 -0.95
CA LYS A 181 1.30 45.10 -1.11
C LYS A 181 0.22 45.02 -0.05
N ARG A 182 -0.26 43.80 0.27
CA ARG A 182 -1.30 43.60 1.29
C ARG A 182 -0.80 43.98 2.69
N LYS A 183 0.44 43.64 3.07
CA LYS A 183 1.02 44.06 4.35
C LYS A 183 1.12 45.58 4.46
N ARG A 184 1.61 46.26 3.42
CA ARG A 184 1.70 47.72 3.39
C ARG A 184 0.33 48.41 3.42
N ALA A 185 -0.72 47.78 2.92
CA ALA A 185 -2.07 48.32 3.00
C ALA A 185 -2.71 48.11 4.37
N ALA A 186 -2.31 47.12 5.14
CA ALA A 186 -2.78 46.86 6.50
C ALA A 186 -2.07 47.67 7.57
N GLU A 187 -0.89 48.26 7.24
CA GLU A 187 -0.10 49.16 8.11
C GLU A 187 -0.46 50.65 7.94
N ARG A 188 -1.41 51.00 7.07
CA ARG A 188 -1.98 52.33 6.88
C ARG A 188 -3.35 52.47 7.51
#